data_ea51ae1557810c58878aba7a4b7bb750
#
_entry.id   ea51ae1557810c58878aba7a4b7bb750
#
_cell.length_a   1.000
_cell.length_b   1.000
_cell.length_c   1.000
_cell.angle_alpha   90.00
_cell.angle_beta   90.00
_cell.angle_gamma   90.00
#
_symmetry.space_group_name_H-M   'P 1'
#
loop_
_entity.id
_entity.type
_entity.pdbx_description
1 polymer ?
#
loop_
_entity_poly.entity_id
_entity_poly.type
_entity_poly.pdbx_seq_one_letter_code
_entity_poly.pdbx_strand_id
1 'polypeptide(L)'
;YNFIDLAFMAFEPVNGVASLDNIPTLVTRAGYHLRGQSSLMLFKQAPYRIEFWDNFDNDADYPVLGMPAGSDWALVSPCTDNSLIRNVFGFELGKSMGLTTVQYRFAEVFINQDGGALMKDDYEGVYTLIQSIKNKKNTLDLKKLKPDDTEPDKISGGYILKFEWAVNDTDMLLLECTGAPKISNSAGFSTKPVDPSATCFDGLELSDPNNPNPQQIAWITRYVQDFHDALHTKTMDEWQKYIDVNSVV
;
A
#
# COMPACT_ATOMS: atom_id res chain seq x y z
N TYR A 1 10.79 9.17 -4.73
CA TYR A 1 10.12 10.49 -4.75
C TYR A 1 10.41 11.22 -3.43
N ASN A 2 10.88 12.47 -3.50
CA ASN A 2 11.03 13.28 -2.31
C ASN A 2 9.64 13.80 -1.88
N PHE A 3 9.39 13.79 -0.57
CA PHE A 3 8.21 14.44 -0.01
C PHE A 3 8.32 15.96 -0.14
N ILE A 4 7.20 16.60 -0.38
CA ILE A 4 7.02 18.04 -0.32
C ILE A 4 6.32 18.33 1.00
N ASP A 5 6.89 19.25 1.80
CA ASP A 5 6.36 19.65 3.10
C ASP A 5 5.01 20.37 2.95
N LEU A 6 4.08 20.05 3.84
CA LEU A 6 2.79 20.73 3.92
C LEU A 6 2.27 20.82 5.38
N ALA A 7 1.35 21.74 5.58
CA ALA A 7 0.46 21.74 6.75
C ALA A 7 -0.82 20.99 6.36
N PHE A 8 -1.08 19.85 7.02
CA PHE A 8 -2.27 19.04 6.79
C PHE A 8 -3.36 19.45 7.79
N MET A 9 -4.58 19.64 7.29
CA MET A 9 -5.76 19.92 8.10
C MET A 9 -6.89 18.97 7.71
N ALA A 10 -7.58 18.42 8.69
CA ALA A 10 -8.80 17.64 8.48
C ALA A 10 -9.99 18.26 9.20
N PHE A 11 -11.12 18.29 8.52
CA PHE A 11 -12.38 18.84 9.02
C PHE A 11 -13.43 17.73 9.01
N GLU A 12 -13.85 17.28 10.18
CA GLU A 12 -14.90 16.27 10.29
C GLU A 12 -16.30 16.91 10.21
N PRO A 13 -17.28 16.17 9.70
CA PRO A 13 -18.64 16.66 9.63
C PRO A 13 -19.21 16.98 11.03
N VAL A 14 -19.82 18.14 11.17
CA VAL A 14 -20.66 18.51 12.32
C VAL A 14 -22.11 18.44 11.85
N ASN A 15 -22.94 17.64 12.53
CA ASN A 15 -24.33 17.40 12.12
C ASN A 15 -24.47 16.91 10.65
N GLY A 16 -23.50 16.11 10.18
CA GLY A 16 -23.50 15.55 8.83
C GLY A 16 -22.96 16.46 7.72
N VAL A 17 -22.49 17.67 8.06
CA VAL A 17 -21.93 18.62 7.11
C VAL A 17 -20.50 18.97 7.50
N ALA A 18 -19.54 18.72 6.58
CA ALA A 18 -18.18 19.24 6.72
C ALA A 18 -18.13 20.70 6.24
N SER A 19 -17.40 21.56 6.95
CA SER A 19 -17.19 22.94 6.59
C SER A 19 -15.78 23.38 6.94
N LEU A 20 -15.16 24.14 6.06
CA LEU A 20 -13.87 24.79 6.29
C LEU A 20 -13.93 25.91 7.31
N ASP A 21 -15.13 26.38 7.66
CA ASP A 21 -15.35 27.36 8.74
C ASP A 21 -15.31 26.74 10.15
N ASN A 22 -15.33 25.40 10.21
CA ASN A 22 -15.22 24.68 11.47
C ASN A 22 -13.75 24.64 11.96
N ILE A 23 -13.59 24.39 13.26
CA ILE A 23 -12.26 24.09 13.80
C ILE A 23 -11.80 22.72 13.24
N PRO A 24 -10.61 22.64 12.63
CA PRO A 24 -10.10 21.37 12.15
C PRO A 24 -9.91 20.37 13.29
N THR A 25 -10.27 19.11 13.06
CA THR A 25 -10.11 18.02 14.04
C THR A 25 -8.70 17.50 14.12
N LEU A 26 -7.92 17.73 13.06
CA LEU A 26 -6.48 17.45 13.01
C LEU A 26 -5.77 18.59 12.29
N VAL A 27 -4.69 19.08 12.90
CA VAL A 27 -3.70 19.97 12.25
C VAL A 27 -2.34 19.38 12.53
N THR A 28 -1.57 19.04 11.50
CA THR A 28 -0.24 18.48 11.67
C THR A 28 0.67 18.84 10.50
N ARG A 29 1.97 18.71 10.72
CA ARG A 29 2.93 18.71 9.63
C ARG A 29 2.81 17.39 8.87
N ALA A 30 3.04 17.45 7.58
CA ALA A 30 3.05 16.25 6.75
C ALA A 30 3.95 16.46 5.55
N GLY A 31 4.32 15.36 4.92
CA GLY A 31 4.86 15.35 3.56
C GLY A 31 3.87 14.73 2.59
N TYR A 32 3.91 15.17 1.34
CA TYR A 32 3.18 14.50 0.28
C TYR A 32 4.02 14.35 -0.98
N HIS A 33 3.67 13.37 -1.77
CA HIS A 33 4.18 13.23 -3.12
C HIS A 33 3.15 12.56 -4.03
N LEU A 34 3.31 12.77 -5.34
CA LEU A 34 2.52 12.06 -6.34
C LEU A 34 2.78 10.56 -6.25
N ARG A 35 1.74 9.76 -6.38
CA ARG A 35 1.82 8.29 -6.42
C ARG A 35 1.19 7.74 -7.70
N GLY A 36 1.55 6.51 -8.04
CA GLY A 36 1.06 5.84 -9.24
C GLY A 36 2.06 5.96 -10.39
N GLN A 37 1.78 5.25 -11.46
CA GLN A 37 2.57 5.21 -12.68
C GLN A 37 1.71 5.68 -13.86
N SER A 38 0.97 4.78 -14.49
CA SER A 38 0.08 5.09 -15.59
C SER A 38 -1.04 6.08 -15.21
N SER A 39 -1.53 6.02 -13.98
CA SER A 39 -2.56 6.94 -13.48
C SER A 39 -2.11 8.41 -13.51
N LEU A 40 -0.84 8.69 -13.26
CA LEU A 40 -0.31 10.06 -13.32
C LEU A 40 -0.26 10.63 -14.75
N MET A 41 -0.09 9.74 -15.74
CA MET A 41 -0.01 10.16 -17.15
C MET A 41 -1.40 10.25 -17.80
N LEU A 42 -2.36 9.45 -17.35
CA LEU A 42 -3.64 9.28 -18.02
C LEU A 42 -4.75 10.14 -17.42
N PHE A 43 -4.62 10.60 -16.17
CA PHE A 43 -5.71 11.24 -15.45
C PHE A 43 -5.33 12.61 -14.90
N LYS A 44 -6.30 13.55 -14.96
CA LYS A 44 -6.08 14.92 -14.45
C LYS A 44 -6.02 14.98 -12.93
N GLN A 45 -6.83 14.16 -12.24
CA GLN A 45 -6.84 14.11 -10.79
C GLN A 45 -5.74 13.15 -10.31
N ALA A 46 -4.64 13.71 -9.83
CA ALA A 46 -3.49 12.93 -9.39
C ALA A 46 -3.75 12.24 -8.03
N PRO A 47 -3.36 10.99 -7.86
CA PRO A 47 -3.33 10.36 -6.55
C PRO A 47 -2.09 10.77 -5.76
N TYR A 48 -2.21 10.86 -4.43
CA TYR A 48 -1.15 11.31 -3.54
C TYR A 48 -0.84 10.28 -2.45
N ARG A 49 0.43 10.20 -2.04
CA ARG A 49 0.85 9.64 -0.77
C ARG A 49 1.03 10.79 0.21
N ILE A 50 0.60 10.58 1.46
CA ILE A 50 0.74 11.53 2.56
C ILE A 50 1.38 10.80 3.72
N GLU A 51 2.32 11.46 4.39
CA GLU A 51 2.96 10.96 5.59
C GLU A 51 2.89 12.04 6.66
N PHE A 52 2.28 11.72 7.81
CA PHE A 52 2.16 12.66 8.92
C PHE A 52 3.44 12.69 9.74
N TRP A 53 3.86 13.87 10.15
CA TRP A 53 5.09 14.12 10.88
C TRP A 53 4.85 14.88 12.17
N ASP A 54 5.77 14.66 13.12
CA ASP A 54 5.92 15.53 14.30
C ASP A 54 6.68 16.82 13.94
N ASN A 55 6.99 17.62 14.96
CA ASN A 55 7.72 18.88 14.78
C ASN A 55 9.22 18.70 14.44
N PHE A 56 9.70 17.46 14.39
CA PHE A 56 11.08 17.09 14.11
C PHE A 56 11.22 16.26 12.84
N ASP A 57 10.17 16.24 12.01
CA ASP A 57 10.09 15.48 10.76
C ASP A 57 10.18 13.95 10.92
N ASN A 58 9.82 13.44 12.10
CA ASN A 58 9.66 12.02 12.30
C ASN A 58 8.20 11.60 12.05
N ASP A 59 8.01 10.35 11.62
CA ASP A 59 6.70 9.71 11.54
C ASP A 59 5.89 9.93 12.80
N ALA A 60 4.66 10.41 12.66
CA ALA A 60 3.76 10.63 13.77
C ALA A 60 2.36 10.07 13.47
N ASP A 61 1.93 9.15 14.31
CA ASP A 61 0.63 8.48 14.15
C ASP A 61 -0.48 9.37 14.74
N TYR A 62 -1.36 9.88 13.87
CA TYR A 62 -2.56 10.64 14.26
C TYR A 62 -3.83 9.96 13.72
N PRO A 63 -4.93 9.98 14.50
CA PRO A 63 -6.25 9.60 13.97
C PRO A 63 -6.72 10.68 13.00
N VAL A 64 -7.38 10.29 11.92
CA VAL A 64 -7.93 11.22 10.94
C VAL A 64 -9.30 10.74 10.46
N LEU A 65 -10.28 11.63 10.43
CA LEU A 65 -11.66 11.37 9.99
C LEU A 65 -12.28 10.13 10.67
N GLY A 66 -12.05 9.96 11.98
CA GLY A 66 -12.53 8.80 12.75
C GLY A 66 -11.89 7.47 12.40
N MET A 67 -10.81 7.45 11.62
CA MET A 67 -9.99 6.25 11.38
C MET A 67 -8.89 6.11 12.44
N PRO A 68 -8.40 4.88 12.70
CA PRO A 68 -7.33 4.64 13.66
C PRO A 68 -6.07 5.45 13.33
N ALA A 69 -5.28 5.76 14.38
CA ALA A 69 -4.04 6.51 14.23
C ALA A 69 -3.05 5.80 13.30
N GLY A 70 -2.43 6.58 12.43
CA GLY A 70 -1.38 6.17 11.53
C GLY A 70 -0.66 7.38 10.95
N SER A 71 0.55 7.19 10.47
CA SER A 71 1.33 8.22 9.78
C SER A 71 1.18 8.15 8.27
N ASP A 72 0.98 6.95 7.70
CA ASP A 72 1.02 6.70 6.26
C ASP A 72 -0.38 6.62 5.66
N TRP A 73 -0.68 7.53 4.75
CA TRP A 73 -1.99 7.65 4.10
C TRP A 73 -1.86 7.75 2.59
N ALA A 74 -2.94 7.44 1.89
CA ALA A 74 -3.03 7.68 0.46
C ALA A 74 -4.38 8.31 0.09
N LEU A 75 -4.32 9.34 -0.74
CA LEU A 75 -5.46 9.88 -1.45
C LEU A 75 -5.57 9.18 -2.80
N VAL A 76 -6.55 8.29 -2.89
CA VAL A 76 -6.83 7.55 -4.11
C VAL A 76 -7.82 8.33 -4.94
N SER A 77 -7.42 8.67 -6.15
CA SER A 77 -8.28 9.38 -7.10
C SER A 77 -9.26 8.40 -7.76
N PRO A 78 -10.57 8.61 -7.64
CA PRO A 78 -11.57 7.79 -8.33
C PRO A 78 -11.93 8.31 -9.72
N CYS A 79 -11.17 9.22 -10.32
CA CYS A 79 -11.57 9.99 -11.51
C CYS A 79 -11.94 9.15 -12.75
N THR A 80 -11.52 7.88 -12.81
CA THR A 80 -11.90 6.95 -13.88
C THR A 80 -13.16 6.15 -13.59
N ASP A 81 -13.67 6.26 -12.39
CA ASP A 81 -14.87 5.57 -11.94
C ASP A 81 -16.01 6.59 -11.79
N ASN A 82 -16.90 6.64 -12.76
CA ASN A 82 -18.06 7.54 -12.74
C ASN A 82 -18.95 7.35 -11.50
N SER A 83 -18.89 6.19 -10.85
CA SER A 83 -19.62 5.91 -9.61
C SER A 83 -18.88 6.38 -8.36
N LEU A 84 -17.57 6.62 -8.44
CA LEU A 84 -16.63 6.96 -7.36
C LEU A 84 -16.50 5.89 -6.26
N ILE A 85 -17.17 4.74 -6.37
CA ILE A 85 -17.29 3.78 -5.26
C ILE A 85 -16.72 2.39 -5.55
N ARG A 86 -16.15 2.11 -6.73
CA ARG A 86 -15.68 0.74 -7.06
C ARG A 86 -14.63 0.22 -6.08
N ASN A 87 -13.64 1.04 -5.72
CA ASN A 87 -12.63 0.65 -4.74
C ASN A 87 -13.25 0.40 -3.37
N VAL A 88 -14.14 1.30 -2.94
CA VAL A 88 -14.85 1.21 -1.66
C VAL A 88 -15.76 -0.02 -1.62
N PHE A 89 -16.46 -0.29 -2.72
CA PHE A 89 -17.27 -1.51 -2.84
C PHE A 89 -16.40 -2.76 -2.68
N GLY A 90 -15.21 -2.80 -3.31
CA GLY A 90 -14.25 -3.89 -3.12
C GLY A 90 -13.81 -4.05 -1.67
N PHE A 91 -13.52 -2.94 -0.97
CA PHE A 91 -13.15 -2.98 0.46
C PHE A 91 -14.29 -3.51 1.34
N GLU A 92 -15.52 -3.03 1.13
CA GLU A 92 -16.68 -3.50 1.90
C GLU A 92 -17.05 -4.94 1.59
N LEU A 93 -16.94 -5.36 0.32
CA LEU A 93 -17.13 -6.75 -0.07
C LEU A 93 -16.10 -7.66 0.62
N GLY A 94 -14.81 -7.32 0.54
CA GLY A 94 -13.76 -8.07 1.22
C GLY A 94 -14.00 -8.17 2.72
N LYS A 95 -14.37 -7.06 3.36
CA LYS A 95 -14.71 -7.02 4.78
C LYS A 95 -15.91 -7.92 5.11
N SER A 96 -16.94 -7.93 4.27
CA SER A 96 -18.12 -8.79 4.46
C SER A 96 -17.79 -10.29 4.33
N MET A 97 -16.73 -10.61 3.59
CA MET A 97 -16.17 -11.96 3.43
C MET A 97 -15.20 -12.36 4.56
N GLY A 98 -14.95 -11.46 5.53
CA GLY A 98 -14.03 -11.71 6.63
C GLY A 98 -12.56 -11.41 6.33
N LEU A 99 -12.26 -10.76 5.19
CA LEU A 99 -10.91 -10.37 4.85
C LEU A 99 -10.49 -9.09 5.59
N THR A 100 -9.19 -8.96 5.84
CA THR A 100 -8.61 -7.70 6.31
C THR A 100 -8.55 -6.71 5.15
N THR A 101 -9.25 -5.59 5.29
CA THR A 101 -9.29 -4.53 4.28
C THR A 101 -8.79 -3.21 4.86
N VAL A 102 -8.42 -2.28 3.98
CA VAL A 102 -7.98 -0.94 4.40
C VAL A 102 -9.15 -0.13 4.99
N GLN A 103 -8.86 0.70 5.97
CA GLN A 103 -9.79 1.73 6.44
C GLN A 103 -9.84 2.86 5.42
N TYR A 104 -11.00 3.44 5.21
CA TYR A 104 -11.16 4.52 4.22
C TYR A 104 -12.19 5.58 4.65
N ARG A 105 -12.08 6.77 4.05
CA ARG A 105 -13.10 7.84 4.10
C ARG A 105 -13.13 8.56 2.76
N PHE A 106 -14.30 8.98 2.33
CA PHE A 106 -14.39 9.98 1.28
C PHE A 106 -14.03 11.34 1.83
N ALA A 107 -13.26 12.10 1.07
CA ALA A 107 -12.81 13.43 1.44
C ALA A 107 -12.85 14.36 0.22
N GLU A 108 -13.37 15.56 0.39
CA GLU A 108 -13.13 16.66 -0.53
C GLU A 108 -11.77 17.27 -0.20
N VAL A 109 -10.93 17.42 -1.22
CA VAL A 109 -9.53 17.83 -1.04
C VAL A 109 -9.28 19.18 -1.65
N PHE A 110 -8.61 20.04 -0.91
CA PHE A 110 -8.09 21.32 -1.34
C PHE A 110 -6.59 21.33 -1.18
N ILE A 111 -5.85 21.82 -2.18
CA ILE A 111 -4.39 21.95 -2.14
C ILE A 111 -4.03 23.40 -2.45
N ASN A 112 -3.73 24.16 -1.40
CA ASN A 112 -3.26 25.53 -1.54
C ASN A 112 -1.74 25.51 -1.77
N GLN A 113 -1.29 26.00 -2.91
CA GLN A 113 0.12 26.01 -3.31
C GLN A 113 0.75 27.41 -3.31
N ASP A 114 -0.05 28.45 -3.25
CA ASP A 114 0.40 29.83 -3.34
C ASP A 114 0.56 30.53 -1.98
N GLY A 115 0.12 29.88 -0.90
CA GLY A 115 0.16 30.42 0.47
C GLY A 115 -0.82 31.56 0.70
N GLY A 116 -1.73 31.82 -0.23
CA GLY A 116 -2.82 32.78 -0.12
C GLY A 116 -4.04 32.26 0.65
N ALA A 117 -5.15 32.95 0.53
CA ALA A 117 -6.42 32.46 1.03
C ALA A 117 -6.89 31.26 0.21
N LEU A 118 -7.50 30.28 0.88
CA LEU A 118 -8.08 29.13 0.21
C LEU A 118 -9.17 29.55 -0.77
N MET A 119 -9.01 29.22 -2.02
CA MET A 119 -9.91 29.64 -3.10
C MET A 119 -10.53 28.41 -3.79
N LYS A 120 -11.52 28.65 -4.64
CA LYS A 120 -12.18 27.58 -5.40
C LYS A 120 -11.24 26.81 -6.30
N ASP A 121 -10.20 27.45 -6.80
CA ASP A 121 -9.23 26.86 -7.70
C ASP A 121 -8.26 25.90 -6.99
N ASP A 122 -8.22 25.92 -5.64
CA ASP A 122 -7.49 24.96 -4.81
C ASP A 122 -8.23 23.63 -4.65
N TYR A 123 -9.48 23.55 -5.12
CA TYR A 123 -10.30 22.34 -4.99
C TYR A 123 -9.90 21.28 -6.01
N GLU A 124 -9.38 20.17 -5.50
CA GLU A 124 -8.90 19.02 -6.30
C GLU A 124 -9.98 17.95 -6.55
N GLY A 125 -11.11 18.04 -5.85
CA GLY A 125 -12.20 17.10 -6.00
C GLY A 125 -12.35 16.10 -4.86
N VAL A 126 -13.18 15.08 -5.10
CA VAL A 126 -13.42 13.98 -4.15
C VAL A 126 -12.37 12.92 -4.30
N TYR A 127 -11.79 12.50 -3.18
CA TYR A 127 -10.84 11.41 -3.06
C TYR A 127 -11.34 10.36 -2.07
N THR A 128 -10.78 9.17 -2.18
CA THR A 128 -10.85 8.19 -1.11
C THR A 128 -9.55 8.24 -0.30
N LEU A 129 -9.61 8.77 0.93
CA LEU A 129 -8.49 8.68 1.87
C LEU A 129 -8.44 7.28 2.44
N ILE A 130 -7.33 6.59 2.27
CA ILE A 130 -7.10 5.26 2.80
C ILE A 130 -5.84 5.22 3.66
N GLN A 131 -5.84 4.36 4.67
CA GLN A 131 -4.61 4.04 5.40
C GLN A 131 -3.72 3.15 4.53
N SER A 132 -2.43 3.47 4.43
CA SER A 132 -1.48 2.63 3.70
C SER A 132 -1.27 1.30 4.41
N ILE A 133 -1.12 0.23 3.63
CA ILE A 133 -0.84 -1.11 4.18
C ILE A 133 0.59 -1.12 4.70
N LYS A 134 0.72 -1.27 6.02
CA LYS A 134 2.01 -1.33 6.75
C LYS A 134 1.92 -2.40 7.82
N ASN A 135 3.06 -2.91 8.24
CA ASN A 135 3.15 -3.79 9.42
C ASN A 135 3.18 -2.94 10.71
N LYS A 136 2.05 -2.34 11.03
CA LYS A 136 1.81 -1.53 12.23
C LYS A 136 0.55 -2.02 12.95
N LYS A 137 0.45 -1.77 14.25
CA LYS A 137 -0.64 -2.23 15.13
C LYS A 137 -2.06 -1.95 14.61
N ASN A 138 -2.26 -0.82 13.96
CA ASN A 138 -3.58 -0.40 13.46
C ASN A 138 -3.84 -0.78 12.00
N THR A 139 -2.95 -1.55 11.37
CA THR A 139 -3.06 -2.04 10.00
C THR A 139 -3.01 -3.57 9.97
N LEU A 140 -1.90 -4.19 9.54
CA LEU A 140 -1.80 -5.65 9.47
C LEU A 140 -1.42 -6.30 10.80
N ASP A 141 -0.70 -5.59 11.67
CA ASP A 141 -0.24 -6.05 13.00
C ASP A 141 0.45 -7.44 12.94
N LEU A 142 1.30 -7.63 11.94
CA LEU A 142 2.08 -8.84 11.81
C LEU A 142 3.22 -8.87 12.83
N LYS A 143 3.71 -10.07 13.15
CA LYS A 143 4.92 -10.24 13.95
C LYS A 143 6.07 -9.43 13.35
N LYS A 144 6.64 -8.50 14.12
CA LYS A 144 7.81 -7.74 13.67
C LYS A 144 9.07 -8.60 13.70
N LEU A 145 9.74 -8.68 12.56
CA LEU A 145 11.05 -9.28 12.43
C LEU A 145 12.13 -8.27 12.84
N LYS A 146 13.03 -8.70 13.71
CA LYS A 146 14.18 -7.90 14.11
C LYS A 146 15.39 -8.24 13.23
N PRO A 147 16.32 -7.30 13.00
CA PRO A 147 17.52 -7.56 12.20
C PRO A 147 18.40 -8.69 12.71
N ASP A 148 18.33 -9.00 14.01
CA ASP A 148 19.11 -10.06 14.69
C ASP A 148 18.34 -11.38 14.87
N ASP A 149 17.06 -11.45 14.44
CA ASP A 149 16.30 -12.70 14.48
C ASP A 149 16.79 -13.67 13.39
N THR A 150 17.31 -14.82 13.80
CA THR A 150 17.88 -15.85 12.92
C THR A 150 17.26 -17.23 13.13
N GLU A 151 16.63 -17.46 14.30
CA GLU A 151 16.05 -18.75 14.65
C GLU A 151 14.79 -19.02 13.81
N PRO A 152 14.59 -20.25 13.31
CA PRO A 152 13.46 -20.60 12.44
C PRO A 152 12.10 -20.16 12.98
N ASP A 153 11.83 -20.36 14.26
CA ASP A 153 10.57 -19.98 14.91
C ASP A 153 10.38 -18.46 14.98
N LYS A 154 11.47 -17.70 14.93
CA LYS A 154 11.44 -16.24 14.95
C LYS A 154 11.27 -15.64 13.58
N ILE A 155 11.78 -16.29 12.54
CA ILE A 155 11.78 -15.78 11.17
C ILE A 155 10.69 -16.40 10.28
N SER A 156 9.79 -17.20 10.83
CA SER A 156 8.73 -17.91 10.08
C SER A 156 7.52 -17.05 9.70
N GLY A 157 7.53 -15.76 9.94
CA GLY A 157 6.40 -14.87 9.61
C GLY A 157 6.73 -13.41 9.78
N GLY A 158 5.78 -12.54 9.42
CA GLY A 158 5.95 -11.09 9.52
C GLY A 158 6.49 -10.43 8.25
N TYR A 159 6.35 -11.10 7.11
CA TYR A 159 6.76 -10.58 5.81
C TYR A 159 5.56 -9.97 5.06
N ILE A 160 5.82 -8.89 4.34
CA ILE A 160 4.91 -8.35 3.33
C ILE A 160 5.62 -8.47 1.98
N LEU A 161 4.99 -9.20 1.08
CA LEU A 161 5.45 -9.39 -0.28
C LEU A 161 4.50 -8.67 -1.23
N LYS A 162 5.01 -8.13 -2.31
CA LYS A 162 4.21 -7.54 -3.38
C LYS A 162 4.79 -7.87 -4.74
N PHE A 163 3.92 -8.02 -5.73
CA PHE A 163 4.34 -7.98 -7.12
C PHE A 163 4.46 -6.52 -7.53
N GLU A 164 5.69 -6.11 -7.82
CA GLU A 164 5.95 -4.74 -8.24
C GLU A 164 6.44 -4.72 -9.68
N TRP A 165 6.10 -3.65 -10.34
CA TRP A 165 6.63 -3.39 -11.66
C TRP A 165 8.01 -2.74 -11.50
N ALA A 166 9.07 -3.54 -11.68
CA ALA A 166 10.45 -3.09 -11.57
C ALA A 166 10.79 -2.13 -12.73
N VAL A 167 10.37 -0.87 -12.62
CA VAL A 167 10.80 0.18 -13.53
C VAL A 167 11.75 1.10 -12.78
N ASN A 168 13.05 0.83 -12.91
CA ASN A 168 14.14 1.72 -12.46
C ASN A 168 14.21 2.03 -10.95
N ASP A 169 13.63 1.22 -10.09
CA ASP A 169 13.85 1.33 -8.66
C ASP A 169 15.00 0.41 -8.25
N THR A 170 16.16 1.02 -7.99
CA THR A 170 17.39 0.29 -7.60
C THR A 170 17.37 -0.17 -6.14
N ASP A 171 16.42 0.31 -5.36
CA ASP A 171 16.33 0.04 -3.91
C ASP A 171 15.38 -1.10 -3.58
N MET A 172 14.75 -1.70 -4.59
CA MET A 172 13.84 -2.84 -4.41
C MET A 172 14.61 -4.12 -4.11
N LEU A 173 14.24 -4.78 -3.01
CA LEU A 173 14.73 -6.12 -2.70
C LEU A 173 13.83 -7.16 -3.40
N LEU A 174 14.22 -7.57 -4.60
CA LEU A 174 13.55 -8.67 -5.30
C LEU A 174 14.05 -10.00 -4.76
N LEU A 175 13.12 -10.93 -4.52
CA LEU A 175 13.48 -12.31 -4.21
C LEU A 175 14.08 -12.97 -5.45
N GLU A 176 15.23 -13.60 -5.29
CA GLU A 176 15.88 -14.29 -6.38
C GLU A 176 15.06 -15.50 -6.84
N CYS A 177 14.82 -15.53 -8.12
CA CYS A 177 14.11 -16.60 -8.80
C CYS A 177 15.06 -17.38 -9.68
N THR A 178 15.36 -18.63 -9.33
CA THR A 178 16.27 -19.48 -10.08
C THR A 178 15.51 -20.19 -11.18
N GLY A 179 15.85 -19.88 -12.45
CA GLY A 179 15.32 -20.58 -13.62
C GLY A 179 14.11 -19.95 -14.30
N ALA A 180 13.54 -18.87 -13.80
CA ALA A 180 12.56 -18.12 -14.57
C ALA A 180 13.25 -17.24 -15.62
N PRO A 181 12.71 -17.14 -16.84
CA PRO A 181 13.14 -16.12 -17.77
C PRO A 181 12.82 -14.76 -17.12
N LYS A 182 13.86 -13.96 -16.89
CA LYS A 182 13.64 -12.56 -16.45
C LYS A 182 12.73 -11.90 -17.46
N ILE A 183 11.50 -11.62 -17.06
CA ILE A 183 10.60 -10.83 -17.89
C ILE A 183 11.22 -9.44 -17.93
N SER A 184 11.82 -9.10 -19.06
CA SER A 184 12.30 -7.74 -19.28
C SER A 184 11.07 -6.84 -19.40
N ASN A 185 10.73 -6.13 -18.34
CA ASN A 185 9.58 -5.23 -18.27
C ASN A 185 9.80 -3.90 -18.99
N SER A 186 10.55 -3.92 -20.10
CA SER A 186 10.84 -2.72 -20.87
C SER A 186 9.68 -2.20 -21.72
N ALA A 187 8.51 -2.82 -21.69
CA ALA A 187 7.39 -2.37 -22.53
C ALA A 187 6.03 -2.76 -21.97
N GLY A 188 5.45 -1.92 -21.16
CA GLY A 188 4.01 -1.90 -20.97
C GLY A 188 3.38 -3.20 -20.40
N PHE A 189 2.11 -3.16 -20.08
CA PHE A 189 1.33 -4.31 -19.62
C PHE A 189 1.66 -5.57 -20.42
N SER A 190 2.41 -6.49 -19.83
CA SER A 190 2.60 -7.79 -20.43
C SER A 190 1.27 -8.55 -20.35
N THR A 191 0.57 -8.62 -21.44
CA THR A 191 -0.56 -9.54 -21.64
C THR A 191 -0.08 -10.96 -21.94
N LYS A 192 1.22 -11.23 -21.79
CA LYS A 192 1.73 -12.58 -21.99
C LYS A 192 1.21 -13.47 -20.87
N PRO A 193 0.68 -14.65 -21.22
CA PRO A 193 0.38 -15.67 -20.22
C PRO A 193 1.62 -15.91 -19.35
N VAL A 194 1.42 -16.11 -18.06
CA VAL A 194 2.48 -16.63 -17.19
C VAL A 194 3.10 -17.81 -17.91
N ASP A 195 4.42 -17.76 -18.13
CA ASP A 195 5.11 -18.86 -18.79
C ASP A 195 4.91 -20.12 -17.93
N PRO A 196 4.20 -21.13 -18.43
CA PRO A 196 3.96 -22.36 -17.67
C PRO A 196 5.25 -23.13 -17.36
N SER A 197 6.37 -22.76 -17.99
CA SER A 197 7.70 -23.30 -17.68
C SER A 197 8.43 -22.49 -16.59
N ALA A 198 7.85 -21.39 -16.09
CA ALA A 198 8.44 -20.64 -14.99
C ALA A 198 8.55 -21.52 -13.74
N THR A 199 9.74 -21.55 -13.15
CA THR A 199 10.05 -22.41 -11.99
C THR A 199 9.93 -21.68 -10.67
N CYS A 200 9.48 -20.40 -10.67
CA CYS A 200 9.29 -19.58 -9.49
C CYS A 200 8.50 -18.31 -9.80
N PHE A 201 8.10 -17.58 -8.76
CA PHE A 201 7.45 -16.27 -8.91
C PHE A 201 8.49 -15.20 -9.26
N ASP A 202 8.44 -14.67 -10.46
CA ASP A 202 9.30 -13.57 -10.90
C ASP A 202 8.71 -12.21 -10.48
N GLY A 203 9.59 -11.26 -10.14
CA GLY A 203 9.19 -9.89 -9.79
C GLY A 203 8.53 -9.74 -8.41
N LEU A 204 8.70 -10.73 -7.51
CA LEU A 204 8.20 -10.64 -6.15
C LEU A 204 9.17 -9.84 -5.28
N GLU A 205 8.70 -8.70 -4.79
CA GLU A 205 9.46 -7.81 -3.91
C GLU A 205 9.15 -8.09 -2.44
N LEU A 206 10.20 -8.10 -1.61
CA LEU A 206 10.08 -8.08 -0.16
C LEU A 206 9.90 -6.63 0.31
N SER A 207 8.69 -6.28 0.71
CA SER A 207 8.30 -4.93 1.12
C SER A 207 8.45 -4.67 2.63
N ASP A 208 8.33 -5.71 3.45
CA ASP A 208 8.59 -5.67 4.90
C ASP A 208 9.17 -7.02 5.34
N PRO A 209 10.24 -7.06 6.14
CA PRO A 209 10.99 -5.94 6.75
C PRO A 209 11.88 -5.19 5.73
N ASN A 210 12.07 -3.89 5.96
CA ASN A 210 12.91 -3.05 5.08
C ASN A 210 14.39 -3.41 5.10
N ASN A 211 14.90 -3.98 6.21
CA ASN A 211 16.29 -4.37 6.40
C ASN A 211 16.38 -5.82 6.87
N PRO A 212 16.02 -6.80 6.04
CA PRO A 212 16.09 -8.21 6.39
C PRO A 212 17.54 -8.68 6.46
N ASN A 213 17.84 -9.61 7.38
CA ASN A 213 19.10 -10.30 7.37
C ASN A 213 19.12 -11.46 6.33
N PRO A 214 20.31 -12.02 5.99
CA PRO A 214 20.41 -13.08 4.98
C PRO A 214 19.59 -14.34 5.31
N GLN A 215 19.42 -14.71 6.58
CA GLN A 215 18.63 -15.87 6.99
C GLN A 215 17.14 -15.64 6.75
N GLN A 216 16.66 -14.42 7.02
CA GLN A 216 15.27 -14.02 6.74
C GLN A 216 14.98 -14.05 5.23
N ILE A 217 15.89 -13.50 4.42
CA ILE A 217 15.77 -13.55 2.94
C ILE A 217 15.74 -15.01 2.46
N ALA A 218 16.68 -15.82 2.91
CA ALA A 218 16.76 -17.23 2.50
C ALA A 218 15.50 -18.01 2.91
N TRP A 219 14.96 -17.75 4.11
CA TRP A 219 13.75 -18.40 4.60
C TRP A 219 12.53 -18.06 3.73
N ILE A 220 12.27 -16.77 3.50
CA ILE A 220 11.10 -16.35 2.73
C ILE A 220 11.20 -16.74 1.26
N THR A 221 12.41 -16.65 0.67
CA THR A 221 12.66 -17.12 -0.70
C THR A 221 12.34 -18.59 -0.84
N ARG A 222 12.81 -19.41 0.10
CA ARG A 222 12.51 -20.86 0.10
C ARG A 222 11.02 -21.12 0.29
N TYR A 223 10.36 -20.44 1.22
CA TYR A 223 8.93 -20.61 1.46
C TYR A 223 8.10 -20.33 0.20
N VAL A 224 8.44 -19.24 -0.51
CA VAL A 224 7.76 -18.86 -1.76
C VAL A 224 8.05 -19.88 -2.86
N GLN A 225 9.29 -20.40 -2.95
CA GLN A 225 9.64 -21.45 -3.91
C GLN A 225 8.89 -22.76 -3.62
N ASP A 226 8.86 -23.20 -2.37
CA ASP A 226 8.15 -24.41 -1.95
C ASP A 226 6.63 -24.29 -2.24
N PHE A 227 6.06 -23.11 -2.06
CA PHE A 227 4.66 -22.81 -2.42
C PHE A 227 4.45 -22.90 -3.93
N HIS A 228 5.31 -22.26 -4.72
CA HIS A 228 5.23 -22.31 -6.18
C HIS A 228 5.31 -23.75 -6.70
N ASP A 229 6.25 -24.53 -6.18
CA ASP A 229 6.43 -25.94 -6.56
C ASP A 229 5.19 -26.76 -6.16
N ALA A 230 4.60 -26.49 -5.00
CA ALA A 230 3.38 -27.14 -4.57
C ALA A 230 2.19 -26.83 -5.50
N LEU A 231 2.05 -25.59 -5.96
CA LEU A 231 1.00 -25.19 -6.89
C LEU A 231 1.10 -25.96 -8.22
N HIS A 232 2.31 -26.23 -8.73
CA HIS A 232 2.51 -26.82 -10.04
C HIS A 232 2.60 -28.35 -10.02
N THR A 233 2.97 -28.95 -8.87
CA THR A 233 3.29 -30.38 -8.80
C THR A 233 2.44 -31.19 -7.84
N LYS A 234 1.65 -30.52 -7.00
CA LYS A 234 0.94 -31.16 -5.90
C LYS A 234 -0.57 -31.04 -5.98
N THR A 235 -1.23 -31.83 -5.15
CA THR A 235 -2.68 -31.74 -4.97
C THR A 235 -3.06 -30.50 -4.15
N MET A 236 -4.35 -30.14 -4.15
CA MET A 236 -4.90 -29.03 -3.38
C MET A 236 -4.49 -29.08 -1.91
N ASP A 237 -4.53 -30.26 -1.28
CA ASP A 237 -4.17 -30.45 0.12
C ASP A 237 -2.70 -30.10 0.43
N GLU A 238 -1.83 -30.13 -0.57
CA GLU A 238 -0.41 -29.82 -0.41
C GLU A 238 -0.13 -28.32 -0.44
N TRP A 239 -0.69 -27.57 -1.41
CA TRP A 239 -0.43 -26.13 -1.50
C TRP A 239 -1.25 -25.32 -0.49
N GLN A 240 -2.38 -25.81 0.02
CA GLN A 240 -3.14 -25.19 1.11
C GLN A 240 -2.33 -25.01 2.40
N LYS A 241 -1.23 -25.74 2.57
CA LYS A 241 -0.33 -25.57 3.74
C LYS A 241 0.39 -24.22 3.72
N TYR A 242 0.46 -23.57 2.58
CA TYR A 242 1.21 -22.32 2.37
C TYR A 242 0.32 -21.07 2.37
N ILE A 243 -0.97 -21.22 2.16
CA ILE A 243 -1.91 -20.09 2.06
C ILE A 243 -3.19 -20.34 2.87
N ASP A 244 -3.78 -19.27 3.34
CA ASP A 244 -5.17 -19.27 3.77
C ASP A 244 -6.07 -19.15 2.53
N VAL A 245 -6.70 -20.26 2.15
CA VAL A 245 -7.53 -20.34 0.94
C VAL A 245 -8.66 -19.32 0.95
N ASN A 246 -9.25 -19.05 2.12
CA ASN A 246 -10.34 -18.09 2.24
C ASN A 246 -9.90 -16.65 1.98
N SER A 247 -8.61 -16.37 2.12
CA SER A 247 -8.04 -15.03 1.87
C SER A 247 -7.60 -14.81 0.42
N VAL A 248 -7.59 -15.85 -0.42
CA VAL A 248 -7.04 -15.80 -1.79
C VAL A 248 -8.12 -15.81 -2.87
N VAL A 249 -9.36 -16.10 -2.51
CA VAL A 249 -10.49 -16.19 -3.47
C VAL A 249 -11.03 -14.83 -3.88
#